data_1148adc090e002806bb79a20a0b16936
#
_entry.id   1148adc090e002806bb79a20a0b16936
#
_cell.length_a   1.000
_cell.length_b   1.000
_cell.length_c   1.000
_cell.angle_alpha   90.00
_cell.angle_beta   90.00
_cell.angle_gamma   90.00
#
_symmetry.space_group_name_H-M   'P 1'
#
loop_
_entity.id
_entity.type
_entity.pdbx_description
1 polymer ?
#
loop_
_entity_poly.entity_id
_entity_poly.type
_entity_poly.pdbx_seq_one_letter_code
_entity_poly.pdbx_strand_id
1 'polypeptide(L)'
;MAEKDICWILDTLSEEYGDGAYPGRSSEGLNPEWPADPFHVLIATILSQRTRDDNTRKASDSLFRLYNSIDELAEADADKVINAVKPAGFPKQKGEAIVKCCKMLRDEYNGKVPEDTDELLKLPMVGRKTAACVRSYAMNIPSVCVDTHVHRISNLMGLVHTKDPTETEFELMRITPENRWNDINRYIVRHGQKVCLPNKHRCSECSVRSMCDSCTIPY
;
A
#
# COMPACT_ATOMS: atom_id res chain seq x y z
N MET A 1 15.65 -24.57 -14.65
CA MET A 1 15.73 -23.63 -13.50
C MET A 1 14.81 -24.20 -12.43
N ALA A 2 15.27 -24.33 -11.19
CA ALA A 2 14.37 -24.73 -10.11
C ALA A 2 13.22 -23.73 -10.02
N GLU A 3 12.00 -24.24 -9.91
CA GLU A 3 10.82 -23.40 -9.69
C GLU A 3 11.02 -22.61 -8.40
N LYS A 4 10.93 -21.28 -8.49
CA LYS A 4 11.17 -20.42 -7.33
C LYS A 4 9.98 -20.49 -6.41
N ASP A 5 10.23 -20.90 -5.19
CA ASP A 5 9.19 -21.03 -4.18
C ASP A 5 8.95 -19.66 -3.49
N ILE A 6 7.94 -18.94 -3.95
CA ILE A 6 7.52 -17.67 -3.34
C ILE A 6 7.06 -17.88 -1.89
N CYS A 7 6.46 -19.03 -1.56
CA CYS A 7 6.01 -19.30 -0.20
C CYS A 7 7.21 -19.41 0.75
N TRP A 8 8.26 -20.12 0.35
CA TRP A 8 9.50 -20.17 1.13
C TRP A 8 10.13 -18.79 1.35
N ILE A 9 10.12 -17.93 0.30
CA ILE A 9 10.60 -16.55 0.43
C ILE A 9 9.77 -15.77 1.46
N LEU A 10 8.44 -15.83 1.37
CA LEU A 10 7.55 -15.13 2.29
C LEU A 10 7.69 -15.66 3.73
N ASP A 11 7.87 -16.97 3.93
CA ASP A 11 8.08 -17.57 5.24
C ASP A 11 9.40 -17.10 5.85
N THR A 12 10.49 -17.16 5.07
CA THR A 12 11.82 -16.68 5.51
C THR A 12 11.78 -15.20 5.89
N LEU A 13 11.13 -14.36 5.09
CA LEU A 13 10.98 -12.94 5.40
C LEU A 13 10.05 -12.69 6.59
N SER A 14 9.04 -13.54 6.81
CA SER A 14 8.17 -13.44 7.98
C SER A 14 8.90 -13.76 9.27
N GLU A 15 9.78 -14.76 9.27
CA GLU A 15 10.65 -15.08 10.40
C GLU A 15 11.62 -13.92 10.72
N GLU A 16 12.19 -13.30 9.68
CA GLU A 16 13.14 -12.18 9.84
C GLU A 16 12.46 -10.91 10.36
N TYR A 17 11.27 -10.58 9.86
CA TYR A 17 10.61 -9.29 10.16
C TYR A 17 9.50 -9.40 11.20
N GLY A 18 9.09 -10.59 11.55
CA GLY A 18 8.00 -10.86 12.49
C GLY A 18 6.64 -10.37 11.98
N ASP A 19 5.60 -10.69 12.75
CA ASP A 19 4.22 -10.27 12.47
C ASP A 19 3.94 -8.79 12.76
N GLY A 20 4.97 -8.00 12.94
CA GLY A 20 4.83 -6.57 13.15
C GLY A 20 3.86 -5.95 12.14
N ALA A 21 3.13 -4.95 12.58
CA ALA A 21 2.05 -4.30 11.84
C ALA A 21 2.36 -4.11 10.35
N TYR A 22 1.34 -4.26 9.51
CA TYR A 22 1.44 -3.96 8.08
C TYR A 22 2.18 -2.64 7.84
N PRO A 23 2.99 -2.51 6.77
CA PRO A 23 3.39 -1.21 6.26
C PRO A 23 2.11 -0.37 6.11
N GLY A 24 1.99 0.73 6.85
CA GLY A 24 0.78 1.54 6.88
C GLY A 24 -0.06 1.45 8.16
N ARG A 25 0.11 0.42 9.00
CA ARG A 25 -0.63 0.33 10.29
C ARG A 25 0.10 0.98 11.47
N SER A 26 1.42 1.14 11.42
CA SER A 26 2.21 1.66 12.54
C SER A 26 3.35 2.59 12.18
N SER A 27 3.74 2.72 10.91
CA SER A 27 4.91 3.52 10.56
C SER A 27 4.74 4.48 9.40
N GLU A 28 3.74 4.30 8.54
CA GLU A 28 3.83 4.89 7.20
C GLU A 28 2.66 5.76 6.75
N GLY A 29 1.72 6.17 7.61
CA GLY A 29 0.66 7.05 7.12
C GLY A 29 -0.51 7.30 8.04
N LEU A 30 -0.82 6.36 8.95
CA LEU A 30 -1.81 6.59 10.00
C LEU A 30 -1.14 6.64 11.36
N ASN A 31 -1.49 7.64 12.15
CA ASN A 31 -1.23 7.65 13.58
C ASN A 31 -1.97 6.46 14.22
N PRO A 32 -1.35 5.71 15.15
CA PRO A 32 -2.02 4.62 15.89
C PRO A 32 -3.31 5.03 16.61
N GLU A 33 -3.52 6.31 16.84
CA GLU A 33 -4.76 6.86 17.41
C GLU A 33 -5.96 6.74 16.47
N TRP A 34 -5.72 6.63 15.14
CA TRP A 34 -6.81 6.51 14.17
C TRP A 34 -7.19 5.06 13.88
N PRO A 35 -8.48 4.77 13.71
CA PRO A 35 -8.94 3.44 13.33
C PRO A 35 -8.31 2.99 12.01
N ALA A 36 -7.96 1.71 11.92
CA ALA A 36 -7.55 1.10 10.66
C ALA A 36 -8.76 0.54 9.90
N ASP A 37 -9.87 1.29 9.88
CA ASP A 37 -11.05 0.96 9.09
C ASP A 37 -10.88 1.38 7.61
N PRO A 38 -11.78 0.92 6.72
CA PRO A 38 -11.69 1.20 5.30
C PRO A 38 -11.66 2.69 4.94
N PHE A 39 -12.38 3.53 5.67
CA PHE A 39 -12.43 4.96 5.40
C PHE A 39 -11.09 5.64 5.72
N HIS A 40 -10.56 5.46 6.93
CA HIS A 40 -9.29 6.07 7.32
C HIS A 40 -8.12 5.57 6.47
N VAL A 41 -8.09 4.26 6.16
CA VAL A 41 -7.05 3.68 5.30
C VAL A 41 -7.15 4.21 3.87
N LEU A 42 -8.35 4.36 3.30
CA LEU A 42 -8.56 4.92 1.97
C LEU A 42 -8.01 6.35 1.88
N ILE A 43 -8.42 7.21 2.79
CA ILE A 43 -8.03 8.63 2.79
C ILE A 43 -6.51 8.76 3.03
N ALA A 44 -5.96 8.04 4.01
CA ALA A 44 -4.52 8.05 4.26
C ALA A 44 -3.71 7.53 3.06
N THR A 45 -4.21 6.52 2.36
CA THR A 45 -3.55 5.99 1.16
C THR A 45 -3.59 7.00 0.00
N ILE A 46 -4.68 7.75 -0.18
CA ILE A 46 -4.72 8.87 -1.13
C ILE A 46 -3.69 9.93 -0.75
N LEU A 47 -3.60 10.29 0.54
CA LEU A 47 -2.64 11.28 1.03
C LEU A 47 -1.18 10.82 0.88
N SER A 48 -0.90 9.53 0.95
CA SER A 48 0.45 8.96 0.81
C SER A 48 1.02 9.02 -0.61
N GLN A 49 0.17 9.16 -1.63
CA GLN A 49 0.63 9.19 -3.02
C GLN A 49 1.63 10.33 -3.25
N ARG A 50 2.85 9.99 -3.68
CA ARG A 50 3.96 10.96 -3.90
C ARG A 50 4.20 11.87 -2.68
N THR A 51 4.05 11.33 -1.48
CA THR A 51 4.25 12.04 -0.21
C THR A 51 5.15 11.20 0.68
N ARG A 52 6.05 11.82 1.43
CA ARG A 52 6.85 11.14 2.45
C ARG A 52 5.97 10.77 3.65
N ASP A 53 6.28 9.66 4.30
CA ASP A 53 5.45 9.10 5.38
C ASP A 53 5.17 10.08 6.52
N ASP A 54 6.19 10.82 6.97
CA ASP A 54 6.00 11.85 8.02
C ASP A 54 5.00 12.94 7.61
N ASN A 55 5.02 13.34 6.34
CA ASN A 55 4.11 14.33 5.81
C ASN A 55 2.71 13.75 5.61
N THR A 56 2.62 12.48 5.22
CA THR A 56 1.34 11.77 5.14
C THR A 56 0.68 11.72 6.51
N ARG A 57 1.44 11.35 7.55
CA ARG A 57 0.93 11.32 8.93
C ARG A 57 0.43 12.68 9.38
N LYS A 58 1.24 13.75 9.19
CA LYS A 58 0.83 15.12 9.54
C LYS A 58 -0.44 15.57 8.82
N ALA A 59 -0.57 15.24 7.53
CA ALA A 59 -1.74 15.58 6.74
C ALA A 59 -2.98 14.79 7.20
N SER A 60 -2.82 13.49 7.45
CA SER A 60 -3.89 12.62 7.96
C SER A 60 -4.37 13.09 9.34
N ASP A 61 -3.44 13.34 10.28
CA ASP A 61 -3.77 13.84 11.62
C ASP A 61 -4.52 15.18 11.56
N SER A 62 -4.03 16.11 10.75
CA SER A 62 -4.68 17.42 10.59
C SER A 62 -6.09 17.29 10.00
N LEU A 63 -6.27 16.40 9.04
CA LEU A 63 -7.56 16.16 8.39
C LEU A 63 -8.56 15.49 9.33
N PHE A 64 -8.17 14.36 9.94
CA PHE A 64 -9.08 13.56 10.77
C PHE A 64 -9.46 14.22 12.10
N ARG A 65 -8.67 15.18 12.59
CA ARG A 65 -9.08 16.03 13.72
C ARG A 65 -10.20 17.01 13.37
N LEU A 66 -10.35 17.36 12.10
CA LEU A 66 -11.40 18.25 11.62
C LEU A 66 -12.62 17.50 11.10
N TYR A 67 -12.40 16.32 10.49
CA TYR A 67 -13.42 15.53 9.81
C TYR A 67 -13.15 14.05 10.05
N ASN A 68 -14.02 13.38 10.77
CA ASN A 68 -13.80 11.99 11.21
C ASN A 68 -14.79 11.00 10.58
N SER A 69 -15.53 11.42 9.56
CA SER A 69 -16.49 10.57 8.86
C SER A 69 -16.61 10.92 7.38
N ILE A 70 -17.16 9.98 6.61
CA ILE A 70 -17.48 10.16 5.19
C ILE A 70 -18.45 11.35 5.03
N ASP A 71 -19.47 11.42 5.87
CA ASP A 71 -20.51 12.47 5.78
C ASP A 71 -19.93 13.86 6.04
N GLU A 72 -19.08 13.99 7.07
CA GLU A 72 -18.43 15.27 7.37
C GLU A 72 -17.52 15.74 6.23
N LEU A 73 -16.74 14.83 5.61
CA LEU A 73 -15.90 15.16 4.46
C LEU A 73 -16.71 15.41 3.20
N ALA A 74 -17.85 14.74 3.02
CA ALA A 74 -18.74 14.98 1.88
C ALA A 74 -19.35 16.40 1.91
N GLU A 75 -19.60 16.94 3.10
CA GLU A 75 -20.13 18.31 3.30
C GLU A 75 -19.03 19.35 3.50
N ALA A 76 -17.76 18.92 3.55
CA ALA A 76 -16.65 19.82 3.84
C ALA A 76 -16.41 20.83 2.72
N ASP A 77 -16.03 22.04 3.14
CA ASP A 77 -15.47 23.06 2.25
C ASP A 77 -14.11 22.57 1.71
N ALA A 78 -13.98 22.50 0.38
CA ALA A 78 -12.78 22.00 -0.26
C ALA A 78 -11.52 22.80 0.11
N ASP A 79 -11.60 24.11 0.29
CA ASP A 79 -10.46 24.95 0.66
C ASP A 79 -9.98 24.64 2.09
N LYS A 80 -10.90 24.33 3.00
CA LYS A 80 -10.54 23.88 4.36
C LYS A 80 -9.84 22.52 4.34
N VAL A 81 -10.33 21.57 3.53
CA VAL A 81 -9.70 20.26 3.34
C VAL A 81 -8.31 20.42 2.72
N ILE A 82 -8.17 21.23 1.66
CA ILE A 82 -6.88 21.54 1.02
C ILE A 82 -5.89 22.12 2.06
N ASN A 83 -6.36 23.03 2.91
CA ASN A 83 -5.52 23.61 3.96
C ASN A 83 -5.08 22.56 5.00
N ALA A 84 -5.97 21.68 5.42
CA ALA A 84 -5.65 20.61 6.37
C ALA A 84 -4.60 19.64 5.82
N VAL A 85 -4.64 19.33 4.52
CA VAL A 85 -3.71 18.38 3.88
C VAL A 85 -2.48 19.01 3.24
N LYS A 86 -2.19 20.29 3.54
CA LYS A 86 -0.98 21.00 3.03
C LYS A 86 0.35 20.26 3.20
N PRO A 87 0.58 19.48 4.28
CA PRO A 87 1.82 18.71 4.39
C PRO A 87 1.98 17.65 3.30
N ALA A 88 0.89 17.14 2.73
CA ALA A 88 0.93 16.17 1.64
C ALA A 88 1.38 16.80 0.32
N GLY A 89 2.06 16.02 -0.52
CA GLY A 89 2.31 16.43 -1.90
C GLY A 89 1.01 16.61 -2.68
N PHE A 90 0.94 17.65 -3.51
CA PHE A 90 -0.25 17.99 -4.33
C PHE A 90 -1.54 18.21 -3.52
N PRO A 91 -1.53 19.08 -2.49
CA PRO A 91 -2.63 19.20 -1.54
C PRO A 91 -3.95 19.65 -2.18
N LYS A 92 -3.91 20.53 -3.19
CA LYS A 92 -5.11 20.98 -3.91
C LYS A 92 -5.82 19.81 -4.58
N GLN A 93 -5.08 19.05 -5.40
CA GLN A 93 -5.63 17.91 -6.14
C GLN A 93 -6.17 16.83 -5.18
N LYS A 94 -5.46 16.55 -4.09
CA LYS A 94 -5.88 15.56 -3.09
C LYS A 94 -7.08 16.03 -2.28
N GLY A 95 -7.11 17.29 -1.84
CA GLY A 95 -8.22 17.84 -1.07
C GLY A 95 -9.53 17.82 -1.87
N GLU A 96 -9.50 18.29 -3.11
CA GLU A 96 -10.66 18.24 -4.02
C GLU A 96 -11.11 16.79 -4.27
N ALA A 97 -10.16 15.87 -4.50
CA ALA A 97 -10.47 14.47 -4.75
C ALA A 97 -11.05 13.76 -3.52
N ILE A 98 -10.55 14.05 -2.30
CA ILE A 98 -11.07 13.48 -1.06
C ILE A 98 -12.53 13.90 -0.85
N VAL A 99 -12.86 15.17 -1.00
CA VAL A 99 -14.25 15.64 -0.88
C VAL A 99 -15.14 14.97 -1.91
N LYS A 100 -14.70 14.88 -3.18
CA LYS A 100 -15.44 14.21 -4.23
C LYS A 100 -15.60 12.71 -3.96
N CYS A 101 -14.55 12.05 -3.47
CA CYS A 101 -14.58 10.64 -3.10
C CYS A 101 -15.62 10.39 -1.98
N CYS A 102 -15.62 11.21 -0.92
CA CYS A 102 -16.57 11.06 0.17
C CYS A 102 -18.01 11.33 -0.27
N LYS A 103 -18.25 12.29 -1.18
CA LYS A 103 -19.57 12.50 -1.79
C LYS A 103 -20.05 11.24 -2.53
N MET A 104 -19.21 10.66 -3.37
CA MET A 104 -19.56 9.42 -4.07
C MET A 104 -19.83 8.27 -3.08
N LEU A 105 -19.00 8.10 -2.04
CA LEU A 105 -19.21 7.07 -1.02
C LEU A 105 -20.55 7.24 -0.31
N ARG A 106 -20.92 8.46 0.05
CA ARG A 106 -22.20 8.76 0.68
C ARG A 106 -23.37 8.49 -0.26
N ASP A 107 -23.31 9.03 -1.48
CA ASP A 107 -24.46 9.11 -2.39
C ASP A 107 -24.69 7.79 -3.15
N GLU A 108 -23.62 7.05 -3.49
CA GLU A 108 -23.69 5.86 -4.33
C GLU A 108 -23.43 4.55 -3.56
N TYR A 109 -22.72 4.63 -2.40
CA TYR A 109 -22.30 3.45 -1.62
C TYR A 109 -22.85 3.42 -0.18
N ASN A 110 -23.92 4.20 0.11
CA ASN A 110 -24.55 4.27 1.43
C ASN A 110 -23.57 4.59 2.57
N GLY A 111 -22.60 5.47 2.33
CA GLY A 111 -21.61 5.87 3.31
C GLY A 111 -20.59 4.77 3.67
N LYS A 112 -20.37 3.79 2.79
CA LYS A 112 -19.40 2.70 3.00
C LYS A 112 -18.36 2.67 1.89
N VAL A 113 -17.17 2.25 2.23
CA VAL A 113 -16.13 1.97 1.23
C VAL A 113 -16.40 0.59 0.61
N PRO A 114 -16.54 0.49 -0.73
CA PRO A 114 -16.84 -0.79 -1.38
C PRO A 114 -15.67 -1.78 -1.25
N GLU A 115 -15.99 -3.08 -1.21
CA GLU A 115 -15.02 -4.17 -1.14
C GLU A 115 -14.54 -4.60 -2.53
N ASP A 116 -15.36 -4.39 -3.54
CA ASP A 116 -15.06 -4.78 -4.92
C ASP A 116 -13.99 -3.87 -5.52
N THR A 117 -13.02 -4.46 -6.22
CA THR A 117 -11.91 -3.71 -6.83
C THR A 117 -12.39 -2.76 -7.91
N ASP A 118 -13.32 -3.18 -8.76
CA ASP A 118 -13.79 -2.35 -9.89
C ASP A 118 -14.62 -1.17 -9.38
N GLU A 119 -15.35 -1.34 -8.28
CA GLU A 119 -16.05 -0.24 -7.61
C GLU A 119 -15.06 0.74 -6.95
N LEU A 120 -14.01 0.23 -6.28
CA LEU A 120 -12.96 1.08 -5.72
C LEU A 120 -12.24 1.90 -6.79
N LEU A 121 -12.01 1.33 -7.96
CA LEU A 121 -11.35 2.02 -9.09
C LEU A 121 -12.15 3.18 -9.68
N LYS A 122 -13.48 3.26 -9.43
CA LYS A 122 -14.32 4.39 -9.83
C LYS A 122 -14.12 5.62 -8.95
N LEU A 123 -13.60 5.42 -7.72
CA LEU A 123 -13.40 6.51 -6.77
C LEU A 123 -12.24 7.43 -7.19
N PRO A 124 -12.38 8.76 -7.00
CA PRO A 124 -11.33 9.72 -7.32
C PRO A 124 -9.99 9.40 -6.67
N MET A 125 -8.92 9.41 -7.46
CA MET A 125 -7.54 9.10 -7.04
C MET A 125 -7.34 7.67 -6.48
N VAL A 126 -8.26 6.76 -6.72
CA VAL A 126 -8.09 5.36 -6.37
C VAL A 126 -7.65 4.58 -7.60
N GLY A 127 -6.39 4.17 -7.61
CA GLY A 127 -5.84 3.23 -8.58
C GLY A 127 -5.70 1.82 -7.98
N ARG A 128 -5.24 0.85 -8.79
CA ARG A 128 -5.08 -0.56 -8.37
C ARG A 128 -4.33 -0.72 -7.04
N LYS A 129 -3.18 -0.03 -6.90
CA LYS A 129 -2.39 -0.06 -5.66
C LYS A 129 -3.20 0.43 -4.45
N THR A 130 -3.95 1.52 -4.58
CA THR A 130 -4.78 2.07 -3.51
C THR A 130 -5.92 1.11 -3.15
N ALA A 131 -6.62 0.57 -4.15
CA ALA A 131 -7.67 -0.42 -3.95
C ALA A 131 -7.14 -1.66 -3.22
N ALA A 132 -6.02 -2.23 -3.67
CA ALA A 132 -5.39 -3.37 -3.03
C ALA A 132 -4.96 -3.08 -1.58
N CYS A 133 -4.44 -1.89 -1.28
CA CYS A 133 -4.10 -1.49 0.09
C CYS A 133 -5.33 -1.44 1.00
N VAL A 134 -6.43 -0.84 0.54
CA VAL A 134 -7.67 -0.75 1.33
C VAL A 134 -8.23 -2.15 1.61
N ARG A 135 -8.33 -2.99 0.60
CA ARG A 135 -8.80 -4.37 0.71
C ARG A 135 -7.94 -5.20 1.67
N SER A 136 -6.62 -5.15 1.46
CA SER A 136 -5.67 -5.92 2.27
C SER A 136 -5.60 -5.41 3.72
N TYR A 137 -5.42 -4.11 3.92
CA TYR A 137 -5.07 -3.55 5.23
C TYR A 137 -6.26 -3.26 6.13
N ALA A 138 -7.38 -2.84 5.55
CA ALA A 138 -8.54 -2.45 6.33
C ALA A 138 -9.65 -3.52 6.35
N MET A 139 -9.76 -4.30 5.27
CA MET A 139 -10.83 -5.29 5.12
C MET A 139 -10.35 -6.73 5.33
N ASN A 140 -9.02 -6.95 5.38
CA ASN A 140 -8.39 -8.27 5.41
C ASN A 140 -8.80 -9.18 4.24
N ILE A 141 -9.12 -8.58 3.09
CA ILE A 141 -9.46 -9.30 1.87
C ILE A 141 -8.17 -9.60 1.10
N PRO A 142 -7.90 -10.84 0.69
CA PRO A 142 -6.71 -11.17 -0.07
C PRO A 142 -6.52 -10.25 -1.28
N SER A 143 -5.37 -9.59 -1.35
CA SER A 143 -5.08 -8.63 -2.42
C SER A 143 -3.57 -8.45 -2.58
N VAL A 144 -3.09 -8.43 -3.82
CA VAL A 144 -1.68 -8.19 -4.13
C VAL A 144 -1.45 -6.71 -4.33
N CYS A 145 -0.93 -6.03 -3.31
CA CYS A 145 -0.62 -4.61 -3.39
C CYS A 145 0.80 -4.42 -3.96
N VAL A 146 0.91 -4.01 -5.22
CA VAL A 146 2.21 -3.81 -5.88
C VAL A 146 2.61 -2.34 -5.82
N ASP A 147 3.65 -2.06 -5.05
CA ASP A 147 4.35 -0.78 -5.03
C ASP A 147 5.69 -0.86 -5.78
N THR A 148 6.48 0.19 -5.73
CA THR A 148 7.80 0.24 -6.38
C THR A 148 8.78 -0.79 -5.82
N HIS A 149 8.69 -1.15 -4.53
CA HIS A 149 9.52 -2.18 -3.91
C HIS A 149 9.10 -3.57 -4.38
N VAL A 150 7.81 -3.88 -4.31
CA VAL A 150 7.27 -5.18 -4.75
C VAL A 150 7.60 -5.42 -6.23
N HIS A 151 7.28 -4.47 -7.11
CA HIS A 151 7.58 -4.58 -8.54
C HIS A 151 9.07 -4.84 -8.78
N ARG A 152 9.94 -4.00 -8.21
CA ARG A 152 11.38 -4.10 -8.40
C ARG A 152 11.97 -5.40 -7.86
N ILE A 153 11.63 -5.75 -6.63
CA ILE A 153 12.24 -6.90 -5.94
C ILE A 153 11.77 -8.22 -6.54
N SER A 154 10.49 -8.35 -6.89
CA SER A 154 9.97 -9.55 -7.54
C SER A 154 10.64 -9.82 -8.89
N ASN A 155 10.93 -8.76 -9.67
CA ASN A 155 11.71 -8.86 -10.91
C ASN A 155 13.19 -9.16 -10.64
N LEU A 156 13.83 -8.53 -9.66
CA LEU A 156 15.23 -8.80 -9.28
C LEU A 156 15.43 -10.24 -8.80
N MET A 157 14.50 -10.75 -8.02
CA MET A 157 14.54 -12.15 -7.55
C MET A 157 14.27 -13.14 -8.69
N GLY A 158 13.70 -12.67 -9.82
CA GLY A 158 13.26 -13.52 -10.93
C GLY A 158 12.01 -14.34 -10.58
N LEU A 159 11.19 -13.87 -9.64
CA LEU A 159 9.87 -14.43 -9.36
C LEU A 159 8.92 -14.15 -10.52
N VAL A 160 9.07 -12.98 -11.13
CA VAL A 160 8.33 -12.52 -12.29
C VAL A 160 9.25 -11.79 -13.26
N HIS A 161 8.82 -11.66 -14.53
CA HIS A 161 9.52 -10.89 -15.57
C HIS A 161 8.51 -9.94 -16.21
N THR A 162 8.26 -8.81 -15.57
CA THR A 162 7.17 -7.89 -15.91
C THR A 162 7.67 -6.48 -16.13
N LYS A 163 6.98 -5.72 -17.00
CA LYS A 163 7.38 -4.36 -17.40
C LYS A 163 6.77 -3.28 -16.50
N ASP A 164 5.62 -3.56 -15.92
CA ASP A 164 4.89 -2.60 -15.11
C ASP A 164 4.26 -3.25 -13.86
N PRO A 165 3.82 -2.45 -12.88
CA PRO A 165 3.22 -2.95 -11.64
C PRO A 165 1.93 -3.76 -11.84
N THR A 166 1.15 -3.49 -12.90
CA THR A 166 -0.10 -4.21 -13.16
C THR A 166 0.19 -5.63 -13.65
N GLU A 167 1.13 -5.80 -14.58
CA GLU A 167 1.60 -7.13 -14.97
C GLU A 167 2.17 -7.89 -13.77
N THR A 168 2.94 -7.21 -12.91
CA THR A 168 3.50 -7.80 -11.68
C THR A 168 2.41 -8.29 -10.74
N GLU A 169 1.33 -7.52 -10.56
CA GLU A 169 0.19 -7.90 -9.73
C GLU A 169 -0.40 -9.23 -10.20
N PHE A 170 -0.76 -9.34 -11.49
CA PHE A 170 -1.36 -10.54 -12.04
C PHE A 170 -0.42 -11.75 -12.02
N GLU A 171 0.87 -11.57 -12.33
CA GLU A 171 1.83 -12.66 -12.28
C GLU A 171 2.08 -13.15 -10.84
N LEU A 172 2.17 -12.24 -9.86
CA LEU A 172 2.27 -12.61 -8.46
C LEU A 172 1.01 -13.34 -7.96
N MET A 173 -0.17 -12.91 -8.37
CA MET A 173 -1.43 -13.63 -8.08
C MET A 173 -1.41 -15.05 -8.65
N ARG A 174 -0.87 -15.24 -9.84
CA ARG A 174 -0.80 -16.54 -10.51
C ARG A 174 0.12 -17.54 -9.79
N ILE A 175 1.26 -17.07 -9.27
CA ILE A 175 2.30 -17.93 -8.66
C ILE A 175 2.18 -18.06 -7.14
N THR A 176 1.29 -17.28 -6.50
CA THR A 176 1.14 -17.25 -5.04
C THR A 176 -0.24 -17.75 -4.64
N PRO A 177 -0.37 -18.66 -3.67
CA PRO A 177 -1.67 -19.02 -3.10
C PRO A 177 -2.42 -17.80 -2.57
N GLU A 178 -3.73 -17.73 -2.79
CA GLU A 178 -4.55 -16.57 -2.47
C GLU A 178 -4.47 -16.14 -0.99
N ASN A 179 -4.42 -17.09 -0.09
CA ASN A 179 -4.28 -16.84 1.35
C ASN A 179 -2.93 -16.21 1.76
N ARG A 180 -1.97 -16.10 0.83
CA ARG A 180 -0.66 -15.46 1.03
C ARG A 180 -0.51 -14.12 0.30
N TRP A 181 -1.53 -13.65 -0.43
CA TRP A 181 -1.43 -12.41 -1.22
C TRP A 181 -1.13 -11.18 -0.36
N ASN A 182 -1.73 -11.09 0.82
CA ASN A 182 -1.48 -9.97 1.73
C ASN A 182 -0.04 -9.94 2.28
N ASP A 183 0.64 -11.09 2.30
CA ASP A 183 2.02 -11.21 2.79
C ASP A 183 3.03 -10.61 1.80
N ILE A 184 2.73 -10.60 0.51
CA ILE A 184 3.63 -10.12 -0.54
C ILE A 184 4.06 -8.68 -0.25
N ASN A 185 3.12 -7.76 -0.13
CA ASN A 185 3.45 -6.36 0.17
C ASN A 185 4.08 -6.24 1.56
N ARG A 186 3.51 -6.91 2.55
CA ARG A 186 3.94 -6.86 3.94
C ARG A 186 5.43 -7.13 4.13
N TYR A 187 5.94 -8.18 3.51
CA TYR A 187 7.32 -8.61 3.72
C TYR A 187 8.29 -8.08 2.67
N ILE A 188 7.89 -8.03 1.40
CA ILE A 188 8.77 -7.56 0.32
C ILE A 188 9.05 -6.06 0.46
N VAL A 189 8.09 -5.24 0.89
CA VAL A 189 8.35 -3.81 1.13
C VAL A 189 9.36 -3.62 2.26
N ARG A 190 9.21 -4.33 3.38
CA ARG A 190 10.17 -4.27 4.49
C ARG A 190 11.57 -4.69 4.08
N HIS A 191 11.65 -5.77 3.30
CA HIS A 191 12.91 -6.22 2.73
C HIS A 191 13.53 -5.15 1.83
N GLY A 192 12.73 -4.48 1.03
CA GLY A 192 13.14 -3.38 0.17
C GLY A 192 13.61 -2.12 0.90
N GLN A 193 13.08 -1.88 2.07
CA GLN A 193 13.47 -0.75 2.92
C GLN A 193 14.73 -1.02 3.75
N LYS A 194 14.99 -2.27 4.12
CA LYS A 194 16.09 -2.63 5.04
C LYS A 194 17.31 -3.22 4.34
N VAL A 195 17.10 -4.14 3.41
CA VAL A 195 18.16 -4.96 2.81
C VAL A 195 18.29 -4.71 1.31
N CYS A 196 17.23 -4.92 0.54
CA CYS A 196 17.25 -4.75 -0.92
C CYS A 196 16.92 -3.30 -1.30
N LEU A 197 17.82 -2.37 -0.98
CA LEU A 197 17.64 -0.93 -1.24
C LEU A 197 17.74 -0.64 -2.76
N PRO A 198 17.09 0.42 -3.30
CA PRO A 198 17.08 0.72 -4.73
C PRO A 198 18.47 0.88 -5.35
N ASN A 199 19.40 1.50 -4.63
CA ASN A 199 20.74 1.82 -5.13
C ASN A 199 21.88 1.06 -4.41
N LYS A 200 21.54 0.23 -3.41
CA LYS A 200 22.53 -0.49 -2.61
C LYS A 200 21.93 -1.78 -2.08
N HIS A 201 22.11 -2.86 -2.81
CA HIS A 201 21.69 -4.18 -2.35
C HIS A 201 22.66 -4.72 -1.31
N ARG A 202 22.18 -5.10 -0.12
CA ARG A 202 22.98 -5.72 0.95
C ARG A 202 22.89 -7.24 0.84
N CYS A 203 23.34 -7.81 -0.28
CA CYS A 203 23.18 -9.23 -0.56
C CYS A 203 23.86 -10.14 0.47
N SER A 204 24.93 -9.69 1.14
CA SER A 204 25.57 -10.44 2.24
C SER A 204 24.67 -10.61 3.47
N GLU A 205 23.73 -9.69 3.68
CA GLU A 205 22.79 -9.69 4.80
C GLU A 205 21.42 -10.28 4.41
N CYS A 206 21.23 -10.71 3.14
CA CYS A 206 19.94 -11.11 2.59
C CYS A 206 19.64 -12.57 2.91
N SER A 207 18.60 -12.82 3.70
CA SER A 207 18.14 -14.17 4.09
C SER A 207 17.62 -15.00 2.91
N VAL A 208 17.08 -14.35 1.88
CA VAL A 208 16.51 -14.98 0.69
C VAL A 208 17.44 -14.93 -0.53
N ARG A 209 18.73 -14.67 -0.33
CA ARG A 209 19.71 -14.55 -1.44
C ARG A 209 19.80 -15.81 -2.30
N SER A 210 19.59 -16.99 -1.71
CA SER A 210 19.64 -18.28 -2.41
C SER A 210 18.59 -18.41 -3.52
N MET A 211 17.49 -17.66 -3.43
CA MET A 211 16.42 -17.66 -4.42
C MET A 211 16.47 -16.43 -5.35
N CYS A 212 17.52 -15.61 -5.28
CA CYS A 212 17.60 -14.36 -6.02
C CYS A 212 18.51 -14.46 -7.25
N ASP A 213 17.96 -14.24 -8.46
CA ASP A 213 18.73 -14.25 -9.71
C ASP A 213 19.75 -13.11 -9.80
N SER A 214 19.43 -11.97 -9.19
CA SER A 214 20.28 -10.78 -9.20
C SER A 214 21.31 -10.75 -8.07
N CYS A 215 21.42 -11.81 -7.26
CA CYS A 215 22.45 -11.88 -6.22
C CYS A 215 23.84 -12.05 -6.85
N THR A 216 24.73 -11.10 -6.59
CA THR A 216 26.11 -11.07 -7.14
C THR A 216 27.13 -11.71 -6.22
N ILE A 217 26.75 -12.17 -5.04
CA ILE A 217 27.63 -12.78 -4.04
C ILE A 217 27.54 -14.30 -4.17
N PRO A 218 28.65 -15.01 -4.46
CA PRO A 218 28.64 -16.47 -4.49
C PRO A 218 28.27 -17.05 -3.11
N TYR A 219 27.67 -18.25 -3.14
CA TYR A 219 27.31 -19.02 -1.94
C TYR A 219 28.53 -19.52 -1.19
#